data_b4dee069e3d71c6d9c5e3590b4849c71
#
_entry.id   b4dee069e3d71c6d9c5e3590b4849c71
#
_cell.length_a   1.000
_cell.length_b   1.000
_cell.length_c   1.000
_cell.angle_alpha   90.00
_cell.angle_beta   90.00
_cell.angle_gamma   90.00
#
_symmetry.space_group_name_H-M   'P 1'
#
loop_
_entity.id
_entity.type
_entity.pdbx_description
1 polymer ?
#
loop_
_entity_poly.entity_id
_entity_poly.type
_entity_poly.pdbx_seq_one_letter_code
_entity_poly.pdbx_strand_id
1 'polypeptide(L)'
;MRPTHMCAPFALLALTAALTAYADDTGNHAITIYTTATPGAAVPDMVRQSGGAYSVPGYATVRHERQIALNAGRNTVRFSDVAGLIDPTTVSFASLTDAPGTRVLEQNFQFDLVSPEKLLRRFIDREIVVERALGDRIETLEGTLLSTQGGIVIREADGSVRTLPYNAGVKLPSLPGGLITRPTLVWDVAAKQAGKHRTRVAYQTGGITWWADYNLTFSEGVNANSCRLDVGAWVSIVNQSGASYPDAKIKLVAGDVHRAVHMGQAVPMAAKRAMSDVAEERNGFEEKSFFEYHLYTLGRPSSLPDNSTKQIELFPKVADVDCDK
;
A
#
# COMPACT_ATOMS: atom_id res chain seq x y z
N MET A 1 -21.66 -72.65 -25.07
CA MET A 1 -20.47 -71.84 -24.71
C MET A 1 -20.89 -70.38 -24.68
N ARG A 2 -20.98 -69.78 -23.50
CA ARG A 2 -21.29 -68.33 -23.32
C ARG A 2 -20.00 -67.65 -22.90
N PRO A 3 -19.66 -66.48 -23.44
CA PRO A 3 -18.51 -65.72 -22.96
C PRO A 3 -18.92 -64.89 -21.74
N THR A 4 -18.14 -64.98 -20.69
CA THR A 4 -18.19 -64.16 -19.46
C THR A 4 -17.56 -62.81 -19.70
N HIS A 5 -18.34 -61.73 -19.56
CA HIS A 5 -17.85 -60.36 -19.57
C HIS A 5 -17.29 -60.02 -18.16
N MET A 6 -15.99 -59.76 -18.12
CA MET A 6 -15.30 -59.28 -16.93
C MET A 6 -15.38 -57.75 -16.88
N CYS A 7 -16.17 -57.18 -15.96
CA CYS A 7 -16.20 -55.77 -15.66
C CYS A 7 -14.99 -55.36 -14.79
N ALA A 8 -14.14 -54.51 -15.31
CA ALA A 8 -13.09 -53.85 -14.53
C ALA A 8 -13.65 -52.63 -13.81
N PRO A 9 -13.31 -52.37 -12.51
CA PRO A 9 -13.75 -51.19 -11.82
C PRO A 9 -12.90 -49.99 -12.27
N PHE A 10 -13.56 -48.94 -12.79
CA PHE A 10 -12.97 -47.62 -13.01
C PHE A 10 -12.77 -46.94 -11.64
N ALA A 11 -11.54 -46.78 -11.21
CA ALA A 11 -11.19 -45.96 -10.06
C ALA A 11 -11.29 -44.48 -10.46
N LEU A 12 -12.31 -43.80 -9.92
CA LEU A 12 -12.47 -42.34 -10.06
C LEU A 12 -11.45 -41.65 -9.18
N LEU A 13 -10.37 -41.13 -9.79
CA LEU A 13 -9.42 -40.27 -9.12
C LEU A 13 -10.11 -38.89 -8.88
N ALA A 14 -10.53 -38.62 -7.65
CA ALA A 14 -11.02 -37.31 -7.24
C ALA A 14 -9.85 -36.32 -7.20
N LEU A 15 -9.72 -35.50 -8.23
CA LEU A 15 -8.79 -34.38 -8.28
C LEU A 15 -9.35 -33.28 -7.34
N THR A 16 -8.84 -33.19 -6.13
CA THR A 16 -9.14 -32.07 -5.22
C THR A 16 -8.43 -30.82 -5.71
N ALA A 17 -9.13 -30.02 -6.53
CA ALA A 17 -8.71 -28.68 -6.87
C ALA A 17 -8.70 -27.83 -5.60
N ALA A 18 -7.53 -27.38 -5.17
CA ALA A 18 -7.41 -26.36 -4.14
C ALA A 18 -8.03 -25.06 -4.70
N LEU A 19 -9.25 -24.75 -4.28
CA LEU A 19 -9.89 -23.47 -4.54
C LEU A 19 -9.12 -22.39 -3.79
N THR A 20 -8.33 -21.61 -4.52
CA THR A 20 -7.80 -20.34 -4.00
C THR A 20 -8.99 -19.39 -3.84
N ALA A 21 -9.31 -19.08 -2.59
CA ALA A 21 -10.34 -18.10 -2.27
C ALA A 21 -9.83 -16.71 -2.66
N TYR A 22 -10.38 -16.14 -3.72
CA TYR A 22 -10.22 -14.73 -4.04
C TYR A 22 -11.20 -13.94 -3.18
N ALA A 23 -10.69 -12.92 -2.49
CA ALA A 23 -11.51 -11.99 -1.75
C ALA A 23 -12.19 -11.00 -2.71
N ASP A 24 -13.50 -10.84 -2.58
CA ASP A 24 -14.26 -9.84 -3.33
C ASP A 24 -13.95 -8.44 -2.76
N ASP A 25 -13.45 -7.52 -3.60
CA ASP A 25 -12.85 -6.23 -3.21
C ASP A 25 -13.89 -5.10 -3.01
N THR A 26 -15.11 -5.39 -2.67
CA THR A 26 -16.10 -4.38 -2.23
C THR A 26 -15.83 -3.91 -0.79
N GLY A 27 -14.56 -3.79 -0.44
CA GLY A 27 -14.08 -3.66 0.93
C GLY A 27 -14.24 -2.27 1.51
N ASN A 28 -14.70 -2.22 2.74
CA ASN A 28 -14.84 -1.03 3.56
C ASN A 28 -13.46 -0.63 4.11
N HIS A 29 -12.77 0.31 3.44
CA HIS A 29 -11.49 0.84 3.91
C HIS A 29 -11.70 1.91 4.97
N ALA A 30 -10.91 1.85 6.03
CA ALA A 30 -10.75 2.95 6.98
C ALA A 30 -9.25 3.20 7.18
N ILE A 31 -8.85 4.46 7.06
CA ILE A 31 -7.46 4.86 7.16
C ILE A 31 -7.33 6.00 8.16
N THR A 32 -6.39 5.85 9.10
CA THR A 32 -6.00 6.92 10.02
C THR A 32 -4.56 7.31 9.71
N ILE A 33 -4.35 8.56 9.30
CA ILE A 33 -3.06 9.06 8.84
C ILE A 33 -2.45 9.93 9.93
N TYR A 34 -1.24 9.62 10.32
CA TYR A 34 -0.45 10.32 11.32
C TYR A 34 0.69 11.06 10.61
N THR A 35 0.77 12.38 10.80
CA THR A 35 1.90 13.15 10.29
C THR A 35 2.98 13.29 11.36
N THR A 36 4.24 13.17 10.92
CA THR A 36 5.43 13.51 11.71
C THR A 36 6.18 14.70 11.09
N ALA A 37 5.56 15.34 10.09
CA ALA A 37 6.12 16.51 9.44
C ALA A 37 6.14 17.70 10.39
N THR A 38 7.27 18.41 10.42
CA THR A 38 7.35 19.71 11.07
C THR A 38 6.49 20.73 10.29
N PRO A 39 5.68 21.55 10.93
CA PRO A 39 4.92 22.59 10.24
C PRO A 39 5.79 23.43 9.30
N GLY A 40 5.34 23.63 8.06
CA GLY A 40 6.08 24.35 7.02
C GLY A 40 7.21 23.56 6.33
N ALA A 41 7.57 22.38 6.81
CA ALA A 41 8.62 21.55 6.21
C ALA A 41 8.11 20.58 5.12
N ALA A 42 6.83 20.28 5.08
CA ALA A 42 6.23 19.41 4.08
C ALA A 42 5.71 20.23 2.90
N VAL A 43 6.49 20.27 1.82
CA VAL A 43 6.04 20.81 0.53
C VAL A 43 5.86 19.65 -0.44
N PRO A 44 4.81 19.62 -1.28
CA PRO A 44 4.57 18.51 -2.21
C PRO A 44 5.77 18.11 -3.05
N ASP A 45 6.59 19.08 -3.44
CA ASP A 45 7.79 18.86 -4.25
C ASP A 45 8.93 18.24 -3.44
N MET A 46 9.09 18.57 -2.17
CA MET A 46 10.08 17.92 -1.30
C MET A 46 9.75 16.46 -1.06
N VAL A 47 8.47 16.14 -0.88
CA VAL A 47 8.03 14.75 -0.71
C VAL A 47 8.27 13.94 -1.99
N ARG A 48 8.14 14.55 -3.18
CA ARG A 48 8.41 13.90 -4.47
C ARG A 48 9.90 13.78 -4.79
N GLN A 49 10.73 14.72 -4.33
CA GLN A 49 12.16 14.82 -4.69
C GLN A 49 13.09 14.19 -3.66
N SER A 50 12.69 14.05 -2.41
CA SER A 50 13.57 13.72 -1.30
C SER A 50 13.77 12.23 -1.02
N GLY A 51 13.85 11.38 -2.04
CA GLY A 51 14.27 9.98 -1.86
C GLY A 51 13.16 8.93 -1.89
N GLY A 52 12.00 9.26 -2.44
CA GLY A 52 10.90 8.31 -2.67
C GLY A 52 10.05 8.02 -1.44
N ALA A 53 9.24 7.00 -1.53
CA ALA A 53 8.19 6.67 -0.57
C ALA A 53 8.66 6.43 0.88
N TYR A 54 9.91 6.03 1.08
CA TYR A 54 10.49 5.82 2.41
C TYR A 54 10.82 7.12 3.17
N SER A 55 10.92 8.24 2.48
CA SER A 55 11.22 9.56 3.08
C SER A 55 9.97 10.37 3.43
N VAL A 56 8.78 9.86 3.13
CA VAL A 56 7.51 10.53 3.48
C VAL A 56 7.35 10.58 5.00
N PRO A 57 7.26 11.78 5.61
CA PRO A 57 7.22 11.93 7.06
C PRO A 57 5.83 11.61 7.60
N GLY A 58 5.63 10.39 8.07
CA GLY A 58 4.35 9.94 8.61
C GLY A 58 4.09 8.47 8.38
N TYR A 59 2.94 8.03 8.84
CA TYR A 59 2.47 6.66 8.66
C TYR A 59 0.94 6.62 8.74
N ALA A 60 0.36 5.50 8.33
CA ALA A 60 -1.08 5.28 8.51
C ALA A 60 -1.37 3.93 9.16
N THR A 61 -2.47 3.88 9.90
CA THR A 61 -3.14 2.63 10.25
C THR A 61 -4.27 2.39 9.26
N VAL A 62 -4.15 1.30 8.51
CA VAL A 62 -5.14 0.86 7.54
C VAL A 62 -5.98 -0.24 8.16
N ARG A 63 -7.28 -0.16 7.98
CA ARG A 63 -8.23 -1.23 8.33
C ARG A 63 -9.07 -1.55 7.10
N HIS A 64 -9.11 -2.81 6.75
CA HIS A 64 -9.85 -3.29 5.59
C HIS A 64 -10.75 -4.45 5.98
N GLU A 65 -12.05 -4.34 5.69
CA GLU A 65 -13.03 -5.40 5.92
C GLU A 65 -13.48 -5.99 4.58
N ARG A 66 -13.40 -7.30 4.43
CA ARG A 66 -13.88 -8.02 3.24
C ARG A 66 -14.40 -9.40 3.59
N GLN A 67 -15.14 -10.00 2.67
CA GLN A 67 -15.60 -11.38 2.80
C GLN A 67 -14.55 -12.34 2.24
N ILE A 68 -14.28 -13.40 2.98
CA ILE A 68 -13.39 -14.51 2.59
C ILE A 68 -14.12 -15.82 2.80
N ALA A 69 -14.13 -16.69 1.80
CA ALA A 69 -14.66 -18.04 1.95
C ALA A 69 -13.62 -18.92 2.65
N LEU A 70 -13.99 -19.54 3.75
CA LEU A 70 -13.16 -20.48 4.50
C LEU A 70 -13.84 -21.86 4.53
N ASN A 71 -13.00 -22.91 4.48
CA ASN A 71 -13.43 -24.28 4.78
C ASN A 71 -13.21 -24.58 6.27
N ALA A 72 -13.94 -25.53 6.82
CA ALA A 72 -13.61 -26.05 8.15
C ALA A 72 -12.22 -26.69 8.12
N GLY A 73 -11.37 -26.40 9.13
CA GLY A 73 -9.99 -26.84 9.20
C GLY A 73 -9.01 -25.77 8.73
N ARG A 74 -7.90 -26.17 8.08
CA ARG A 74 -6.82 -25.29 7.63
C ARG A 74 -7.11 -24.71 6.25
N ASN A 75 -6.83 -23.43 6.11
CA ASN A 75 -7.02 -22.66 4.87
C ASN A 75 -5.77 -21.82 4.59
N THR A 76 -5.31 -21.80 3.34
CA THR A 76 -4.33 -20.81 2.89
C THR A 76 -5.06 -19.61 2.32
N VAL A 77 -5.00 -18.48 3.00
CA VAL A 77 -5.63 -17.22 2.59
C VAL A 77 -4.58 -16.29 2.01
N ARG A 78 -4.79 -15.83 0.78
CA ARG A 78 -3.94 -14.84 0.12
C ARG A 78 -4.67 -13.51 0.09
N PHE A 79 -4.03 -12.49 0.67
CA PHE A 79 -4.55 -11.14 0.75
C PHE A 79 -3.58 -10.22 0.00
N SER A 80 -3.84 -10.02 -1.28
CA SER A 80 -3.11 -9.10 -2.15
C SER A 80 -3.64 -7.66 -2.00
N ASP A 81 -2.98 -6.71 -2.60
CA ASP A 81 -3.34 -5.28 -2.57
C ASP A 81 -3.12 -4.59 -1.22
N VAL A 82 -2.23 -5.14 -0.39
CA VAL A 82 -1.72 -4.43 0.78
C VAL A 82 -0.65 -3.41 0.37
N ALA A 83 -0.42 -2.43 1.24
CA ALA A 83 0.60 -1.42 1.00
C ALA A 83 1.98 -2.03 0.81
N GLY A 84 2.77 -1.50 -0.13
CA GLY A 84 4.15 -1.93 -0.35
C GLY A 84 5.07 -1.62 0.82
N LEU A 85 4.76 -0.54 1.56
CA LEU A 85 5.51 -0.08 2.74
C LEU A 85 4.85 -0.50 4.06
N ILE A 86 4.12 -1.61 4.03
CA ILE A 86 3.51 -2.22 5.22
C ILE A 86 4.57 -2.62 6.25
N ASP A 87 4.28 -2.40 7.52
CA ASP A 87 5.02 -3.04 8.61
C ASP A 87 4.35 -4.39 8.94
N PRO A 88 4.93 -5.52 8.50
CA PRO A 88 4.30 -6.84 8.65
C PRO A 88 4.16 -7.27 10.11
N THR A 89 4.89 -6.65 11.04
CA THR A 89 4.81 -6.97 12.48
C THR A 89 3.55 -6.39 13.12
N THR A 90 2.92 -5.41 12.47
CA THR A 90 1.70 -4.73 12.96
C THR A 90 0.41 -5.35 12.42
N VAL A 91 0.53 -6.34 11.53
CA VAL A 91 -0.62 -6.94 10.87
C VAL A 91 -1.47 -7.73 11.85
N SER A 92 -2.76 -7.46 11.85
CA SER A 92 -3.76 -8.23 12.58
C SER A 92 -4.87 -8.72 11.66
N PHE A 93 -5.32 -9.94 11.88
CA PHE A 93 -6.45 -10.55 11.19
C PHE A 93 -7.50 -10.99 12.21
N ALA A 94 -8.76 -10.71 11.93
CA ALA A 94 -9.88 -11.18 12.73
C ALA A 94 -11.06 -11.57 11.86
N SER A 95 -11.68 -12.71 12.15
CA SER A 95 -13.01 -13.02 11.63
C SER A 95 -14.06 -12.29 12.49
N LEU A 96 -14.93 -11.51 11.84
CA LEU A 96 -16.07 -10.86 12.49
C LEU A 96 -17.31 -11.77 12.53
N THR A 97 -17.28 -12.87 11.76
CA THR A 97 -18.37 -13.87 11.71
C THR A 97 -18.19 -14.92 12.79
N ASP A 98 -16.98 -15.42 12.97
CA ASP A 98 -16.66 -16.44 13.99
C ASP A 98 -15.28 -16.13 14.58
N ALA A 99 -15.22 -15.14 15.46
CA ALA A 99 -13.97 -14.72 16.10
C ALA A 99 -13.33 -15.82 16.97
N PRO A 100 -14.06 -16.56 17.82
CA PRO A 100 -13.46 -17.60 18.65
C PRO A 100 -13.10 -18.88 17.88
N GLY A 101 -13.75 -19.11 16.73
CA GLY A 101 -13.50 -20.30 15.90
C GLY A 101 -12.48 -20.11 14.80
N THR A 102 -12.01 -18.89 14.57
CA THR A 102 -11.07 -18.58 13.48
C THR A 102 -9.79 -17.96 14.04
N ARG A 103 -8.64 -18.54 13.69
CA ARG A 103 -7.34 -18.02 14.13
C ARG A 103 -6.29 -18.15 13.05
N VAL A 104 -5.38 -17.19 12.98
CA VAL A 104 -4.17 -17.26 12.16
C VAL A 104 -3.16 -18.15 12.88
N LEU A 105 -2.63 -19.15 12.18
CA LEU A 105 -1.59 -20.05 12.67
C LEU A 105 -0.21 -19.54 12.25
N GLU A 106 -0.11 -19.09 11.00
CA GLU A 106 1.13 -18.57 10.39
C GLU A 106 0.81 -17.38 9.51
N GLN A 107 1.73 -16.43 9.46
CA GLN A 107 1.68 -15.27 8.59
C GLN A 107 2.99 -15.15 7.82
N ASN A 108 2.87 -14.96 6.52
CA ASN A 108 3.99 -14.69 5.64
C ASN A 108 3.68 -13.46 4.79
N PHE A 109 4.58 -12.50 4.75
CA PHE A 109 4.50 -11.34 3.88
C PHE A 109 5.41 -11.55 2.68
N GLN A 110 4.81 -11.70 1.50
CA GLN A 110 5.50 -11.81 0.23
C GLN A 110 5.64 -10.43 -0.38
N PHE A 111 6.87 -9.98 -0.60
CA PHE A 111 7.19 -8.66 -1.16
C PHE A 111 8.22 -8.73 -2.30
N ASP A 112 8.58 -9.93 -2.75
CA ASP A 112 9.52 -10.11 -3.86
C ASP A 112 8.83 -9.82 -5.20
N LEU A 113 8.65 -8.52 -5.47
CA LEU A 113 7.97 -8.06 -6.67
C LEU A 113 8.80 -8.32 -7.92
N VAL A 114 8.10 -8.65 -9.00
CA VAL A 114 8.68 -8.81 -10.34
C VAL A 114 9.40 -7.53 -10.76
N SER A 115 10.66 -7.69 -11.19
CA SER A 115 11.42 -6.67 -11.90
C SER A 115 12.29 -7.33 -12.97
N PRO A 116 12.69 -6.61 -14.03
CA PRO A 116 13.56 -7.18 -15.08
C PRO A 116 14.83 -7.81 -14.51
N GLU A 117 15.46 -7.14 -13.56
CA GLU A 117 16.69 -7.64 -12.92
C GLU A 117 16.44 -8.92 -12.11
N LYS A 118 15.37 -8.99 -11.32
CA LYS A 118 15.02 -10.18 -10.55
C LYS A 118 14.64 -11.34 -11.45
N LEU A 119 13.93 -11.07 -12.55
CA LEU A 119 13.61 -12.07 -13.56
C LEU A 119 14.90 -12.67 -14.12
N LEU A 120 15.81 -11.84 -14.63
CA LEU A 120 17.08 -12.29 -15.19
C LEU A 120 17.89 -13.11 -14.17
N ARG A 121 18.00 -12.67 -12.93
CA ARG A 121 18.70 -13.42 -11.86
C ARG A 121 18.15 -14.82 -11.65
N ARG A 122 16.84 -15.03 -11.82
CA ARG A 122 16.19 -16.35 -11.68
C ARG A 122 16.42 -17.25 -12.90
N PHE A 123 16.90 -16.68 -14.00
CA PHE A 123 17.20 -17.40 -15.25
C PHE A 123 18.70 -17.64 -15.45
N ILE A 124 19.57 -17.33 -14.49
CA ILE A 124 20.97 -17.77 -14.55
C ILE A 124 21.00 -19.29 -14.68
N ASP A 125 21.87 -19.81 -15.56
CA ASP A 125 22.01 -21.22 -15.97
C ASP A 125 20.78 -21.79 -16.71
N ARG A 126 19.89 -20.94 -17.25
CA ARG A 126 18.74 -21.34 -18.04
C ARG A 126 18.75 -20.66 -19.41
N GLU A 127 18.04 -21.25 -20.33
CA GLU A 127 17.87 -20.71 -21.69
C GLU A 127 17.00 -19.46 -21.67
N ILE A 128 17.46 -18.45 -22.39
CA ILE A 128 16.76 -17.21 -22.67
C ILE A 128 16.88 -16.84 -24.14
N VAL A 129 16.00 -15.97 -24.60
CA VAL A 129 16.07 -15.35 -25.91
C VAL A 129 16.36 -13.87 -25.74
N VAL A 130 17.40 -13.36 -26.40
CA VAL A 130 17.78 -11.95 -26.35
C VAL A 130 17.51 -11.32 -27.71
N GLU A 131 16.82 -10.19 -27.72
CA GLU A 131 16.50 -9.41 -28.92
C GLU A 131 17.32 -8.12 -28.93
N ARG A 132 18.04 -7.89 -30.03
CA ARG A 132 18.87 -6.71 -30.24
C ARG A 132 18.51 -6.01 -31.55
N ALA A 133 18.29 -4.70 -31.48
CA ALA A 133 18.11 -3.90 -32.68
C ALA A 133 19.47 -3.65 -33.39
N LEU A 134 19.53 -3.95 -34.67
CA LEU A 134 20.64 -3.67 -35.59
C LEU A 134 20.12 -2.84 -36.77
N GLY A 135 20.12 -1.52 -36.62
CA GLY A 135 19.45 -0.64 -37.57
C GLY A 135 17.95 -0.95 -37.65
N ASP A 136 17.43 -1.26 -38.82
CA ASP A 136 16.02 -1.59 -39.05
C ASP A 136 15.69 -3.09 -38.83
N ARG A 137 16.62 -3.88 -38.33
CA ARG A 137 16.42 -5.31 -38.10
C ARG A 137 16.56 -5.64 -36.63
N ILE A 138 15.80 -6.67 -36.20
CA ILE A 138 15.93 -7.28 -34.88
C ILE A 138 16.71 -8.58 -35.05
N GLU A 139 17.85 -8.68 -34.41
CA GLU A 139 18.60 -9.93 -34.26
C GLU A 139 18.11 -10.66 -33.01
N THR A 140 17.78 -11.95 -33.15
CA THR A 140 17.35 -12.79 -32.04
C THR A 140 18.46 -13.78 -31.75
N LEU A 141 18.88 -13.87 -30.50
CA LEU A 141 19.95 -14.72 -30.00
C LEU A 141 19.40 -15.65 -28.92
N GLU A 142 19.65 -16.93 -29.06
CA GLU A 142 19.25 -17.92 -28.05
C GLU A 142 20.49 -18.46 -27.33
N GLY A 143 20.40 -18.64 -26.02
CA GLY A 143 21.50 -19.17 -25.25
C GLY A 143 21.22 -19.26 -23.76
N THR A 144 22.13 -19.94 -23.06
CA THR A 144 22.10 -20.06 -21.61
C THR A 144 22.62 -18.77 -20.97
N LEU A 145 21.84 -18.13 -20.10
CA LEU A 145 22.25 -16.94 -19.36
C LEU A 145 23.32 -17.30 -18.33
N LEU A 146 24.51 -16.69 -18.45
CA LEU A 146 25.65 -16.91 -17.55
C LEU A 146 25.78 -15.82 -16.47
N SER A 147 25.51 -14.57 -16.83
CA SER A 147 25.66 -13.43 -15.94
C SER A 147 24.77 -12.26 -16.33
N THR A 148 24.42 -11.44 -15.31
CA THR A 148 23.67 -10.18 -15.46
C THR A 148 24.46 -8.99 -14.90
N GLN A 149 25.75 -9.17 -14.57
CA GLN A 149 26.58 -8.11 -14.01
C GLN A 149 27.20 -7.25 -15.12
N GLY A 150 26.83 -5.96 -15.17
CA GLY A 150 27.32 -5.02 -16.18
C GLY A 150 26.77 -5.23 -17.59
N GLY A 151 25.88 -6.21 -17.81
CA GLY A 151 25.31 -6.56 -19.08
C GLY A 151 24.70 -7.96 -19.05
N ILE A 152 24.29 -8.47 -20.20
CA ILE A 152 23.76 -9.83 -20.35
C ILE A 152 24.86 -10.69 -21.01
N VAL A 153 25.26 -11.77 -20.33
CA VAL A 153 26.25 -12.73 -20.87
C VAL A 153 25.55 -14.05 -21.12
N ILE A 154 25.58 -14.49 -22.37
CA ILE A 154 24.97 -15.77 -22.77
C ILE A 154 26.04 -16.73 -23.36
N ARG A 155 25.78 -18.02 -23.20
CA ARG A 155 26.48 -19.07 -23.92
C ARG A 155 25.58 -19.60 -25.02
N GLU A 156 26.00 -19.48 -26.26
CA GLU A 156 25.29 -19.98 -27.43
C GLU A 156 25.44 -21.52 -27.59
N ALA A 157 24.65 -22.12 -28.47
CA ALA A 157 24.62 -23.58 -28.68
C ALA A 157 25.95 -24.15 -29.17
N ASP A 158 26.77 -23.36 -29.87
CA ASP A 158 28.11 -23.73 -30.35
C ASP A 158 29.19 -23.65 -29.26
N GLY A 159 28.82 -23.22 -28.03
CA GLY A 159 29.72 -23.05 -26.90
C GLY A 159 30.36 -21.66 -26.83
N SER A 160 30.17 -20.79 -27.82
CA SER A 160 30.67 -19.41 -27.78
C SER A 160 29.99 -18.59 -26.67
N VAL A 161 30.71 -17.61 -26.16
CA VAL A 161 30.18 -16.70 -25.13
C VAL A 161 30.02 -15.30 -25.73
N ARG A 162 28.82 -14.75 -25.62
CA ARG A 162 28.49 -13.43 -26.12
C ARG A 162 28.07 -12.50 -24.99
N THR A 163 28.56 -11.26 -25.04
CA THR A 163 28.15 -10.18 -24.15
C THR A 163 27.25 -9.20 -24.87
N LEU A 164 26.18 -8.78 -24.20
CA LEU A 164 25.16 -7.91 -24.75
C LEU A 164 24.92 -6.74 -23.76
N PRO A 165 24.56 -5.56 -24.24
CA PRO A 165 24.26 -4.44 -23.37
C PRO A 165 22.99 -4.69 -22.55
N TYR A 166 22.86 -4.04 -21.40
CA TYR A 166 21.77 -4.23 -20.45
C TYR A 166 20.39 -3.81 -20.98
N ASN A 167 20.36 -2.99 -22.03
CA ASN A 167 19.13 -2.50 -22.68
C ASN A 167 18.64 -3.43 -23.84
N ALA A 168 19.25 -4.58 -24.03
CA ALA A 168 18.72 -5.57 -24.97
C ALA A 168 17.37 -6.11 -24.48
N GLY A 169 16.44 -6.34 -25.39
CA GLY A 169 15.19 -7.02 -25.09
C GLY A 169 15.45 -8.45 -24.65
N VAL A 170 14.76 -8.94 -23.63
CA VAL A 170 14.90 -10.34 -23.18
C VAL A 170 13.51 -10.96 -23.11
N LYS A 171 13.36 -12.08 -23.83
CA LYS A 171 12.17 -12.92 -23.77
C LYS A 171 12.45 -14.13 -22.92
N LEU A 172 11.63 -14.31 -21.90
CA LEU A 172 11.70 -15.42 -20.97
C LEU A 172 10.54 -16.40 -21.21
N PRO A 173 10.75 -17.70 -21.12
CA PRO A 173 9.72 -18.70 -21.45
C PRO A 173 8.56 -18.70 -20.45
N SER A 174 8.77 -18.29 -19.21
CA SER A 174 7.74 -18.28 -18.18
C SER A 174 8.11 -17.34 -17.03
N LEU A 175 7.13 -16.99 -16.20
CA LEU A 175 7.38 -16.31 -14.92
C LEU A 175 7.93 -17.34 -13.91
N PRO A 176 9.16 -17.17 -13.39
CA PRO A 176 9.71 -18.08 -12.40
C PRO A 176 8.96 -17.99 -11.09
N GLY A 177 8.83 -19.11 -10.39
CA GLY A 177 8.20 -19.17 -9.07
C GLY A 177 8.89 -18.28 -8.06
N GLY A 178 8.10 -17.76 -7.09
CA GLY A 178 8.58 -16.92 -5.99
C GLY A 178 8.55 -15.41 -6.24
N LEU A 179 8.36 -14.96 -7.48
CA LEU A 179 8.09 -13.55 -7.80
C LEU A 179 6.59 -13.32 -7.88
N ILE A 180 6.15 -12.17 -7.37
CA ILE A 180 4.75 -11.76 -7.34
C ILE A 180 4.58 -10.38 -7.98
N THR A 181 3.39 -10.09 -8.49
CA THR A 181 3.07 -8.80 -9.13
C THR A 181 2.61 -7.73 -8.15
N ARG A 182 2.17 -8.13 -6.96
CA ARG A 182 1.68 -7.24 -5.89
C ARG A 182 2.09 -7.76 -4.52
N PRO A 183 2.38 -6.88 -3.54
CA PRO A 183 2.62 -7.29 -2.16
C PRO A 183 1.45 -8.12 -1.65
N THR A 184 1.75 -9.26 -1.01
CA THR A 184 0.71 -10.23 -0.63
C THR A 184 0.99 -10.76 0.77
N LEU A 185 -0.02 -10.65 1.66
CA LEU A 185 -0.06 -11.39 2.91
C LEU A 185 -0.61 -12.80 2.64
N VAL A 186 0.10 -13.79 3.12
CA VAL A 186 -0.31 -15.19 3.05
C VAL A 186 -0.48 -15.71 4.46
N TRP A 187 -1.67 -16.15 4.79
CA TRP A 187 -1.98 -16.72 6.09
C TRP A 187 -2.35 -18.19 6.00
N ASP A 188 -1.91 -18.94 6.98
CA ASP A 188 -2.48 -20.22 7.33
C ASP A 188 -3.52 -19.98 8.43
N VAL A 189 -4.79 -20.18 8.10
CA VAL A 189 -5.93 -19.87 8.97
C VAL A 189 -6.67 -21.16 9.33
N ALA A 190 -6.81 -21.41 10.61
CA ALA A 190 -7.71 -22.46 11.10
C ALA A 190 -9.09 -21.85 11.33
N ALA A 191 -10.13 -22.48 10.74
CA ALA A 191 -11.53 -22.10 10.93
C ALA A 191 -12.32 -23.32 11.41
N LYS A 192 -13.18 -23.14 12.42
CA LYS A 192 -14.08 -24.19 12.89
C LYS A 192 -15.28 -24.39 11.98
N GLN A 193 -15.75 -23.30 11.36
CA GLN A 193 -16.93 -23.32 10.50
C GLN A 193 -16.53 -22.99 9.06
N ALA A 194 -17.12 -23.69 8.10
CA ALA A 194 -17.04 -23.38 6.69
C ALA A 194 -18.04 -22.28 6.33
N GLY A 195 -17.71 -21.46 5.33
CA GLY A 195 -18.63 -20.45 4.79
C GLY A 195 -17.94 -19.12 4.48
N LYS A 196 -18.77 -18.11 4.17
CA LYS A 196 -18.29 -16.75 3.95
C LYS A 196 -18.11 -16.06 5.31
N HIS A 197 -16.87 -15.76 5.65
CA HIS A 197 -16.51 -15.01 6.83
C HIS A 197 -16.29 -13.55 6.47
N ARG A 198 -16.98 -12.63 7.14
CA ARG A 198 -16.59 -11.23 7.14
C ARG A 198 -15.33 -11.10 8.00
N THR A 199 -14.26 -10.61 7.41
CA THR A 199 -12.95 -10.54 8.05
C THR A 199 -12.48 -9.09 8.11
N ARG A 200 -11.67 -8.78 9.09
CA ARG A 200 -10.99 -7.50 9.24
C ARG A 200 -9.48 -7.73 9.26
N VAL A 201 -8.79 -7.01 8.40
CA VAL A 201 -7.34 -6.90 8.38
C VAL A 201 -6.97 -5.48 8.81
N ALA A 202 -6.03 -5.33 9.72
CA ALA A 202 -5.48 -4.03 10.06
C ALA A 202 -3.96 -4.11 10.09
N TYR A 203 -3.30 -3.03 9.65
CA TYR A 203 -1.85 -2.92 9.63
C TYR A 203 -1.39 -1.46 9.61
N GLN A 204 -0.12 -1.22 9.91
CA GLN A 204 0.53 0.07 9.72
C GLN A 204 1.33 0.07 8.41
N THR A 205 1.40 1.24 7.78
CA THR A 205 2.22 1.47 6.58
C THR A 205 2.88 2.84 6.62
N GLY A 206 4.11 2.92 6.13
CA GLY A 206 4.76 4.18 5.80
C GLY A 206 4.31 4.74 4.45
N GLY A 207 4.99 5.76 3.97
CA GLY A 207 4.76 6.34 2.64
C GLY A 207 3.49 7.17 2.53
N ILE A 208 2.93 7.62 3.63
CA ILE A 208 1.72 8.44 3.66
C ILE A 208 1.81 9.51 4.75
N THR A 209 1.38 10.73 4.40
CA THR A 209 1.38 11.87 5.32
C THR A 209 0.30 12.86 4.95
N TRP A 210 0.08 13.84 5.80
CA TRP A 210 -0.82 14.95 5.55
C TRP A 210 -0.34 16.24 6.23
N TRP A 211 -0.83 17.39 5.73
CA TRP A 211 -0.68 18.71 6.34
C TRP A 211 -1.86 19.60 5.96
N ALA A 212 -2.00 20.72 6.66
CA ALA A 212 -2.98 21.75 6.33
C ALA A 212 -2.28 22.96 5.70
N ASP A 213 -2.86 23.46 4.62
CA ASP A 213 -2.44 24.66 3.91
C ASP A 213 -3.50 25.74 4.09
N TYR A 214 -3.09 26.95 4.47
CA TYR A 214 -3.98 28.10 4.65
C TYR A 214 -3.72 29.14 3.57
N ASN A 215 -4.80 29.56 2.90
CA ASN A 215 -4.77 30.64 1.94
C ASN A 215 -5.37 31.89 2.59
N LEU A 216 -4.56 32.91 2.77
CA LEU A 216 -4.96 34.19 3.33
C LEU A 216 -4.89 35.27 2.26
N THR A 217 -6.02 35.92 1.95
CA THR A 217 -6.07 37.07 1.07
C THR A 217 -6.31 38.32 1.92
N PHE A 218 -5.30 39.19 1.92
CA PHE A 218 -5.35 40.44 2.70
C PHE A 218 -5.95 41.56 1.86
N SER A 219 -6.75 42.41 2.51
CA SER A 219 -7.21 43.70 1.99
C SER A 219 -7.17 44.79 3.06
N GLU A 220 -7.05 46.06 2.65
CA GLU A 220 -7.02 47.22 3.55
C GLU A 220 -8.36 47.36 4.24
N GLY A 221 -8.32 47.71 5.55
CA GLY A 221 -9.49 48.05 6.30
C GLY A 221 -9.90 49.51 6.18
N VAL A 222 -10.87 49.93 7.00
CA VAL A 222 -11.42 51.30 6.97
C VAL A 222 -10.47 52.35 7.56
N ASN A 223 -9.41 51.94 8.27
CA ASN A 223 -8.39 52.81 8.84
C ASN A 223 -6.99 52.14 8.74
N ALA A 224 -5.95 52.92 9.07
CA ALA A 224 -4.56 52.51 8.91
C ALA A 224 -4.17 51.27 9.73
N ASN A 225 -4.87 50.99 10.84
CA ASN A 225 -4.58 49.87 11.75
C ASN A 225 -5.51 48.69 11.56
N SER A 226 -6.49 48.77 10.66
CA SER A 226 -7.43 47.69 10.40
C SER A 226 -7.17 46.99 9.05
N CYS A 227 -7.54 45.74 8.94
CA CYS A 227 -7.47 44.94 7.75
C CYS A 227 -8.69 44.03 7.61
N ARG A 228 -8.82 43.39 6.47
CA ARG A 228 -9.78 42.34 6.17
C ARG A 228 -9.04 41.16 5.60
N LEU A 229 -9.42 39.96 6.03
CA LEU A 229 -8.86 38.71 5.55
C LEU A 229 -9.93 37.78 4.97
N ASP A 230 -9.66 37.25 3.80
CA ASP A 230 -10.33 36.04 3.36
C ASP A 230 -9.47 34.85 3.76
N VAL A 231 -10.06 33.88 4.41
CA VAL A 231 -9.37 32.68 4.93
C VAL A 231 -9.96 31.44 4.30
N GLY A 232 -9.11 30.64 3.66
CA GLY A 232 -9.44 29.31 3.17
C GLY A 232 -8.40 28.31 3.62
N ALA A 233 -8.81 27.07 3.88
CA ALA A 233 -7.88 26.04 4.28
C ALA A 233 -8.14 24.72 3.55
N TRP A 234 -7.05 24.05 3.24
CA TRP A 234 -7.03 22.75 2.55
C TRP A 234 -6.19 21.76 3.34
N VAL A 235 -6.63 20.51 3.33
CA VAL A 235 -5.82 19.38 3.78
C VAL A 235 -5.20 18.74 2.55
N SER A 236 -3.88 18.67 2.53
CA SER A 236 -3.10 17.96 1.52
C SER A 236 -2.69 16.60 2.07
N ILE A 237 -3.02 15.51 1.36
CA ILE A 237 -2.66 14.14 1.70
C ILE A 237 -1.81 13.58 0.59
N VAL A 238 -0.60 13.12 0.92
CA VAL A 238 0.28 12.38 0.00
C VAL A 238 0.18 10.89 0.30
N ASN A 239 -0.05 10.09 -0.74
CA ASN A 239 -0.03 8.64 -0.66
C ASN A 239 1.01 8.07 -1.63
N GLN A 240 2.07 7.50 -1.10
CA GLN A 240 3.12 6.73 -1.77
C GLN A 240 3.32 5.38 -1.07
N SER A 241 2.29 4.87 -0.40
CA SER A 241 2.38 3.63 0.39
C SER A 241 2.51 2.36 -0.46
N GLY A 242 2.32 2.46 -1.78
CA GLY A 242 2.26 1.31 -2.68
C GLY A 242 0.88 0.65 -2.73
N ALA A 243 -0.17 1.31 -2.21
CA ALA A 243 -1.56 0.86 -2.32
C ALA A 243 -2.53 2.01 -2.50
N SER A 244 -3.62 1.76 -3.21
CA SER A 244 -4.76 2.68 -3.33
C SER A 244 -5.85 2.29 -2.33
N TYR A 245 -6.55 3.29 -1.80
CA TYR A 245 -7.64 3.11 -0.81
C TYR A 245 -8.92 3.70 -1.36
N PRO A 246 -9.72 2.91 -2.11
CA PRO A 246 -10.98 3.37 -2.67
C PRO A 246 -12.02 3.59 -1.57
N ASP A 247 -12.80 4.67 -1.70
CA ASP A 247 -13.92 5.03 -0.81
C ASP A 247 -13.62 4.87 0.69
N ALA A 248 -12.40 5.27 1.08
CA ALA A 248 -11.92 5.11 2.44
C ALA A 248 -12.57 6.12 3.40
N LYS A 249 -12.87 5.66 4.61
CA LYS A 249 -13.14 6.53 5.77
C LYS A 249 -11.82 7.07 6.27
N ILE A 250 -11.63 8.39 6.16
CA ILE A 250 -10.35 9.04 6.44
C ILE A 250 -10.40 9.73 7.79
N LYS A 251 -9.36 9.48 8.59
CA LYS A 251 -9.05 10.22 9.82
C LYS A 251 -7.63 10.73 9.74
N LEU A 252 -7.41 11.93 10.25
CA LEU A 252 -6.12 12.60 10.30
C LEU A 252 -5.77 12.91 11.74
N VAL A 253 -4.53 12.63 12.12
CA VAL A 253 -4.04 12.88 13.47
C VAL A 253 -2.85 13.82 13.39
N ALA A 254 -2.94 14.96 14.08
CA ALA A 254 -1.84 15.89 14.34
C ALA A 254 -1.43 15.82 15.80
N GLY A 255 -0.17 16.10 16.08
CA GLY A 255 0.40 16.06 17.42
C GLY A 255 1.54 15.06 17.54
N ASP A 256 2.18 15.04 18.70
CA ASP A 256 3.36 14.22 18.97
C ASP A 256 2.95 12.78 19.33
N VAL A 257 2.76 11.96 18.29
CA VAL A 257 2.36 10.55 18.47
C VAL A 257 3.58 9.74 18.90
N HIS A 258 3.64 9.40 20.17
CA HIS A 258 4.68 8.51 20.71
C HIS A 258 4.50 7.08 20.13
N ARG A 259 5.30 6.75 19.12
CA ARG A 259 5.49 5.34 18.73
C ARG A 259 6.41 4.69 19.77
N ALA A 260 6.11 3.47 20.18
CA ALA A 260 7.10 2.61 20.82
C ALA A 260 8.25 2.41 19.82
N VAL A 261 9.29 3.22 19.94
CA VAL A 261 10.45 3.16 19.04
C VAL A 261 11.23 1.92 19.42
N HIS A 262 11.54 1.06 18.46
CA HIS A 262 12.65 0.13 18.60
C HIS A 262 13.89 1.00 18.87
N MET A 263 14.51 0.81 20.04
CA MET A 263 15.63 1.63 20.53
C MET A 263 16.72 1.80 19.46
N GLY A 264 16.90 3.02 19.00
CA GLY A 264 17.93 3.33 18.01
C GLY A 264 18.26 4.80 17.83
N GLN A 265 17.57 5.78 18.44
CA GLN A 265 18.08 7.16 18.53
C GLN A 265 17.18 8.00 19.45
N ALA A 266 17.76 8.58 20.48
CA ALA A 266 17.13 9.56 21.37
C ALA A 266 17.18 10.95 20.72
N VAL A 267 16.02 11.65 20.67
CA VAL A 267 15.93 13.08 20.30
C VAL A 267 15.27 13.86 21.43
N PRO A 268 15.74 15.07 21.74
CA PRO A 268 15.35 15.81 22.94
C PRO A 268 13.97 16.49 22.81
N MET A 269 13.34 16.57 23.95
CA MET A 269 12.03 17.15 24.22
C MET A 269 12.08 18.70 24.28
N ALA A 270 11.17 19.41 23.59
CA ALA A 270 10.81 20.80 23.96
C ALA A 270 9.39 21.24 23.50
N ALA A 271 8.61 21.56 24.52
CA ALA A 271 7.66 22.66 24.70
C ALA A 271 6.28 22.69 24.01
N LYS A 272 5.28 22.60 24.89
CA LYS A 272 3.84 22.87 24.82
C LYS A 272 3.46 24.29 24.46
N ARG A 273 2.34 24.49 23.78
CA ARG A 273 1.23 25.39 24.25
C ARG A 273 -0.07 25.13 23.47
N ALA A 274 -1.16 25.20 24.22
CA ALA A 274 -2.53 24.92 23.83
C ALA A 274 -3.24 26.11 23.17
N MET A 275 -4.20 25.84 22.30
CA MET A 275 -5.37 26.73 22.08
C MET A 275 -6.62 25.86 21.86
N SER A 276 -7.71 26.29 22.49
CA SER A 276 -8.97 25.58 22.68
C SER A 276 -10.08 26.03 21.71
N ASP A 277 -10.91 25.06 21.36
CA ASP A 277 -12.34 25.01 21.04
C ASP A 277 -13.03 26.10 20.20
N VAL A 278 -13.54 25.69 19.03
CA VAL A 278 -14.94 25.97 18.62
C VAL A 278 -15.39 24.85 17.67
N ALA A 279 -16.45 24.13 18.02
CA ALA A 279 -17.09 23.11 17.18
C ALA A 279 -18.26 23.69 16.41
N GLU A 280 -18.28 23.57 15.09
CA GLU A 280 -19.49 23.71 14.26
C GLU A 280 -19.59 22.55 13.26
N GLU A 281 -20.73 21.89 13.31
CA GLU A 281 -21.14 20.81 12.39
C GLU A 281 -21.35 21.34 10.98
N ARG A 282 -20.44 21.01 10.04
CA ARG A 282 -20.67 21.15 8.60
C ARG A 282 -19.88 20.07 7.83
N ASN A 283 -20.29 19.70 6.63
CA ASN A 283 -19.79 18.67 5.71
C ASN A 283 -18.25 18.61 5.46
N GLY A 284 -17.43 19.06 6.41
CA GLY A 284 -15.99 19.06 6.44
C GLY A 284 -15.43 18.04 7.43
N PHE A 285 -14.26 18.36 7.98
CA PHE A 285 -13.64 17.56 9.03
C PHE A 285 -14.26 17.92 10.41
N GLU A 286 -14.62 16.90 11.20
CA GLU A 286 -14.94 17.06 12.62
C GLU A 286 -13.65 16.93 13.41
N GLU A 287 -13.33 17.91 14.25
CA GLU A 287 -12.19 17.89 15.17
C GLU A 287 -12.61 17.37 16.54
N LYS A 288 -11.79 16.46 17.10
CA LYS A 288 -11.85 16.06 18.50
C LYS A 288 -10.47 16.15 19.11
N SER A 289 -10.34 16.96 20.15
CA SER A 289 -9.15 17.02 20.96
C SER A 289 -9.10 15.78 21.88
N PHE A 290 -7.97 15.05 21.85
CA PHE A 290 -7.75 13.90 22.71
C PHE A 290 -6.36 14.00 23.34
N PHE A 291 -6.26 14.53 24.56
CA PHE A 291 -5.00 14.86 25.23
C PHE A 291 -4.14 15.85 24.43
N GLU A 292 -3.00 15.38 23.88
CA GLU A 292 -2.07 16.19 23.07
C GLU A 292 -2.29 16.01 21.55
N TYR A 293 -3.36 15.30 21.15
CA TYR A 293 -3.66 14.99 19.75
C TYR A 293 -4.92 15.70 19.27
N HIS A 294 -4.87 16.14 18.03
CA HIS A 294 -6.04 16.63 17.31
C HIS A 294 -6.44 15.56 16.28
N LEU A 295 -7.65 15.03 16.41
CA LEU A 295 -8.23 14.05 15.50
C LEU A 295 -9.26 14.72 14.61
N TYR A 296 -8.98 14.76 13.33
CA TYR A 296 -9.89 15.25 12.30
C TYR A 296 -10.52 14.06 11.57
N THR A 297 -11.84 14.05 11.48
CA THR A 297 -12.58 12.99 10.78
C THR A 297 -13.27 13.58 9.56
N LEU A 298 -12.96 13.05 8.36
CA LEU A 298 -13.66 13.45 7.14
C LEU A 298 -15.08 12.87 7.16
N GLY A 299 -16.11 13.72 7.05
CA GLY A 299 -17.52 13.35 7.15
C GLY A 299 -18.05 12.49 5.99
N ARG A 300 -17.26 12.32 4.92
CA ARG A 300 -17.60 11.50 3.74
C ARG A 300 -16.45 10.58 3.34
N PRO A 301 -16.71 9.42 2.76
CA PRO A 301 -15.66 8.59 2.18
C PRO A 301 -14.92 9.33 1.05
N SER A 302 -13.65 9.02 0.89
CA SER A 302 -12.84 9.57 -0.20
C SER A 302 -11.75 8.59 -0.62
N SER A 303 -11.54 8.46 -1.93
CA SER A 303 -10.51 7.58 -2.47
C SER A 303 -9.13 8.24 -2.40
N LEU A 304 -8.11 7.48 -1.99
CA LEU A 304 -6.71 7.88 -1.97
C LEU A 304 -5.91 6.98 -2.93
N PRO A 305 -5.75 7.39 -4.20
CA PRO A 305 -4.92 6.63 -5.14
C PRO A 305 -3.46 6.58 -4.70
N ASP A 306 -2.75 5.51 -5.05
CA ASP A 306 -1.30 5.44 -4.86
C ASP A 306 -0.57 6.45 -5.76
N ASN A 307 0.63 6.88 -5.34
CA ASN A 307 1.45 7.89 -6.02
C ASN A 307 0.69 9.19 -6.33
N SER A 308 -0.13 9.65 -5.40
CA SER A 308 -0.94 10.84 -5.57
C SER A 308 -0.85 11.80 -4.40
N THR A 309 -1.14 13.08 -4.70
CA THR A 309 -1.45 14.09 -3.69
C THR A 309 -2.91 14.48 -3.85
N LYS A 310 -3.66 14.41 -2.77
CA LYS A 310 -5.06 14.80 -2.73
C LYS A 310 -5.25 16.00 -1.84
N GLN A 311 -6.00 16.99 -2.32
CA GLN A 311 -6.43 18.13 -1.52
C GLN A 311 -7.92 18.03 -1.19
N ILE A 312 -8.28 18.28 0.06
CA ILE A 312 -9.64 18.29 0.56
C ILE A 312 -9.83 19.60 1.31
N GLU A 313 -10.90 20.31 1.02
CA GLU A 313 -11.26 21.53 1.75
C GLU A 313 -11.45 21.22 3.24
N LEU A 314 -10.71 21.92 4.10
CA LEU A 314 -10.80 21.76 5.56
C LEU A 314 -12.05 22.40 6.11
N PHE A 315 -12.32 23.65 5.66
CA PHE A 315 -13.56 24.39 5.92
C PHE A 315 -13.87 25.32 4.74
N PRO A 316 -15.15 25.69 4.52
CA PRO A 316 -15.53 26.64 3.48
C PRO A 316 -14.82 27.98 3.67
N LYS A 317 -14.42 28.62 2.54
CA LYS A 317 -13.77 29.94 2.57
C LYS A 317 -14.61 30.92 3.40
N VAL A 318 -14.02 31.52 4.42
CA VAL A 318 -14.60 32.60 5.20
C VAL A 318 -14.04 33.91 4.63
N ALA A 319 -14.93 34.78 4.18
CA ALA A 319 -14.55 36.07 3.63
C ALA A 319 -14.76 37.20 4.64
N ASP A 320 -14.00 38.26 4.48
CA ASP A 320 -14.23 39.56 5.15
C ASP A 320 -14.07 39.49 6.68
N VAL A 321 -13.11 38.71 7.18
CA VAL A 321 -12.77 38.59 8.58
C VAL A 321 -12.00 39.86 9.01
N ASP A 322 -12.45 40.53 10.06
CA ASP A 322 -11.75 41.69 10.66
C ASP A 322 -10.38 41.25 11.19
N CYS A 323 -9.36 42.04 10.94
CA CYS A 323 -8.03 41.87 11.50
C CYS A 323 -7.37 43.22 11.84
N ASP A 324 -6.39 43.18 12.75
CA ASP A 324 -5.53 44.27 13.11
C ASP A 324 -4.15 44.12 12.44
N LYS A 325 -3.55 45.28 12.06
CA LYS A 325 -2.22 45.35 11.47
C LYS A 325 -1.12 45.42 12.51
#